data_bd5d8c5075b2e5a2aafb2cb42d23b14f
#
_entry.id   bd5d8c5075b2e5a2aafb2cb42d23b14f
#
_cell.length_a   1.000
_cell.length_b   1.000
_cell.length_c   1.000
_cell.angle_alpha   90.00
_cell.angle_beta   90.00
_cell.angle_gamma   90.00
#
_symmetry.space_group_name_H-M   'P 1'
#
loop_
_entity.id
_entity.type
_entity.pdbx_description
1 polymer ?
#
loop_
_entity_poly.entity_id
_entity_poly.type
_entity_poly.pdbx_seq_one_letter_code
_entity_poly.pdbx_strand_id
1 'polypeptide(L)'
;MPFTKFSNLDFDQIKSSIKDYLRANSTFTDFDFEGSNFSVLIDTLAYNTYITAFNSNMVINESFLDSAVLRENVVSLARNIGYVPRSRTAARAIISFSIPINSQSLTLPDGSTVTEPVTANAIL
;
A
#
# COMPACT_ATOMS: atom_id res chain seq x y z
N MET A 1 6.57 -0.41 -11.08
CA MET A 1 6.60 1.02 -11.48
C MET A 1 7.95 1.61 -11.14
N PRO A 2 8.56 2.44 -11.96
CA PRO A 2 9.86 3.02 -11.65
C PRO A 2 9.70 4.04 -10.53
N PHE A 3 10.38 3.81 -9.41
CA PHE A 3 10.51 4.83 -8.37
C PHE A 3 11.34 5.99 -8.93
N THR A 4 10.76 7.17 -8.95
CA THR A 4 11.48 8.36 -9.37
C THR A 4 12.37 8.82 -8.22
N LYS A 5 13.69 8.75 -8.40
CA LYS A 5 14.64 9.29 -7.44
C LYS A 5 14.79 10.79 -7.70
N PHE A 6 14.30 11.60 -6.78
CA PHE A 6 14.41 13.07 -6.89
C PHE A 6 15.70 13.62 -6.28
N SER A 7 16.39 12.82 -5.46
CA SER A 7 17.67 13.20 -4.87
C SER A 7 18.62 12.00 -4.88
N ASN A 8 19.92 12.30 -4.92
CA ASN A 8 20.94 11.28 -4.84
C ASN A 8 21.04 10.76 -3.39
N LEU A 9 20.85 9.45 -3.22
CA LEU A 9 20.89 8.77 -1.93
C LEU A 9 22.22 8.03 -1.73
N ASP A 10 23.31 8.66 -2.16
CA ASP A 10 24.66 8.10 -1.94
C ASP A 10 25.37 8.91 -0.85
N PHE A 11 25.60 8.24 0.27
CA PHE A 11 26.26 8.84 1.45
C PHE A 11 27.67 9.35 1.12
N ASP A 12 28.44 8.58 0.34
CA ASP A 12 29.82 8.94 0.01
C ASP A 12 29.86 10.14 -0.94
N GLN A 13 28.91 10.26 -1.85
CA GLN A 13 28.80 11.45 -2.69
C GLN A 13 28.39 12.69 -1.90
N ILE A 14 27.48 12.55 -0.94
CA ILE A 14 27.11 13.66 -0.04
C ILE A 14 28.31 14.10 0.77
N LYS A 15 29.04 13.16 1.34
CA LYS A 15 30.26 13.42 2.14
C LYS A 15 31.34 14.12 1.29
N SER A 16 31.59 13.62 0.07
CA SER A 16 32.57 14.25 -0.83
C SER A 16 32.14 15.66 -1.26
N SER A 17 30.87 15.88 -1.52
CA SER A 17 30.35 17.20 -1.85
C SER A 17 30.53 18.21 -0.69
N ILE A 18 30.32 17.79 0.55
CA ILE A 18 30.57 18.62 1.73
C ILE A 18 32.06 18.94 1.86
N LYS A 19 32.93 17.94 1.66
CA LYS A 19 34.39 18.14 1.69
C LYS A 19 34.85 19.10 0.58
N ASP A 20 34.33 18.96 -0.62
CA ASP A 20 34.67 19.85 -1.75
C ASP A 20 34.21 21.29 -1.50
N TYR A 21 33.04 21.49 -0.90
CA TYR A 21 32.57 22.80 -0.48
C TYR A 21 33.50 23.42 0.59
N LEU A 22 33.97 22.64 1.56
CA LEU A 22 34.92 23.10 2.58
C LEU A 22 36.29 23.43 1.98
N ARG A 23 36.76 22.68 0.98
CA ARG A 23 38.00 22.97 0.24
C ARG A 23 37.93 24.30 -0.50
N ALA A 24 36.77 24.60 -1.10
CA ALA A 24 36.56 25.88 -1.79
C ALA A 24 36.59 27.06 -0.83
N ASN A 25 36.23 26.88 0.45
CA ASN A 25 36.30 27.87 1.51
C ASN A 25 37.55 27.67 2.36
N SER A 26 38.69 28.18 1.90
CA SER A 26 40.06 27.92 2.39
C SER A 26 40.38 28.26 3.86
N THR A 27 39.40 28.57 4.67
CA THR A 27 39.56 28.92 6.10
C THR A 27 39.67 27.68 7.01
N PHE A 28 39.30 26.50 6.51
CA PHE A 28 39.28 25.25 7.27
C PHE A 28 40.36 24.28 6.73
N THR A 29 41.35 23.97 7.51
CA THR A 29 42.48 23.13 7.08
C THR A 29 42.47 21.73 7.65
N ASP A 30 41.63 21.42 8.64
CA ASP A 30 41.66 20.16 9.43
C ASP A 30 40.51 19.18 9.11
N PHE A 31 39.76 19.44 8.04
CA PHE A 31 38.57 18.65 7.67
C PHE A 31 38.90 17.29 6.98
N ASP A 32 40.12 17.13 6.47
CA ASP A 32 40.51 15.96 5.67
C ASP A 32 41.21 14.87 6.54
N PHE A 33 41.47 15.18 7.82
CA PHE A 33 42.07 14.22 8.75
C PHE A 33 41.01 13.30 9.35
N GLU A 34 41.06 12.01 9.09
CA GLU A 34 40.04 11.02 9.49
C GLU A 34 39.84 10.87 11.02
N GLY A 35 40.73 11.37 11.83
CA GLY A 35 40.64 11.36 13.30
C GLY A 35 40.21 12.69 13.90
N SER A 36 39.93 13.70 13.08
CA SER A 36 39.59 15.02 13.60
C SER A 36 38.11 15.09 14.05
N ASN A 37 37.86 15.96 15.03
CA ASN A 37 36.49 16.27 15.45
C ASN A 37 35.62 16.82 14.28
N PHE A 38 36.27 17.47 13.32
CA PHE A 38 35.67 17.99 12.12
C PHE A 38 35.19 16.85 11.19
N SER A 39 35.96 15.79 11.05
CA SER A 39 35.56 14.63 10.25
C SER A 39 34.28 13.97 10.80
N VAL A 40 34.18 13.84 12.13
CA VAL A 40 32.99 13.31 12.79
C VAL A 40 31.78 14.22 12.56
N LEU A 41 31.97 15.54 12.58
CA LEU A 41 30.92 16.51 12.30
C LEU A 41 30.42 16.41 10.84
N ILE A 42 31.34 16.25 9.88
CA ILE A 42 31.02 16.06 8.46
C ILE A 42 30.23 14.76 8.27
N ASP A 43 30.60 13.68 8.92
CA ASP A 43 29.88 12.40 8.85
C ASP A 43 28.47 12.52 9.44
N THR A 44 28.30 13.23 10.53
CA THR A 44 27.00 13.51 11.14
C THR A 44 26.12 14.36 10.22
N LEU A 45 26.69 15.38 9.57
CA LEU A 45 25.99 16.23 8.61
C LEU A 45 25.58 15.46 7.35
N ALA A 46 26.49 14.63 6.83
CA ALA A 46 26.23 13.77 5.68
C ALA A 46 25.10 12.75 5.98
N TYR A 47 25.13 12.15 7.18
CA TYR A 47 24.08 11.24 7.62
C TYR A 47 22.74 11.92 7.75
N ASN A 48 22.67 13.11 8.36
CA ASN A 48 21.44 13.89 8.48
C ASN A 48 20.89 14.26 7.09
N THR A 49 21.75 14.68 6.18
CA THR A 49 21.37 15.01 4.81
C THR A 49 20.83 13.78 4.07
N TYR A 50 21.49 12.63 4.25
CA TYR A 50 21.03 11.36 3.69
C TYR A 50 19.62 10.99 4.17
N ILE A 51 19.37 11.04 5.49
CA ILE A 51 18.05 10.74 6.06
C ILE A 51 16.98 11.74 5.57
N THR A 52 17.33 13.02 5.51
CA THR A 52 16.42 14.06 5.00
C THR A 52 16.07 13.83 3.54
N ALA A 53 17.05 13.49 2.71
CA ALA A 53 16.84 13.18 1.30
C ALA A 53 15.99 11.92 1.12
N PHE A 54 16.20 10.89 1.94
CA PHE A 54 15.38 9.67 1.95
C PHE A 54 13.92 9.99 2.28
N ASN A 55 13.68 10.73 3.37
CA ASN A 55 12.34 11.13 3.77
C ASN A 55 11.66 11.99 2.70
N SER A 56 12.40 12.90 2.06
CA SER A 56 11.87 13.72 0.97
C SER A 56 11.45 12.88 -0.23
N ASN A 57 12.27 11.92 -0.64
CA ASN A 57 11.91 10.99 -1.73
C ASN A 57 10.67 10.17 -1.37
N MET A 58 10.56 9.71 -0.12
CA MET A 58 9.39 8.97 0.33
C MET A 58 8.12 9.81 0.28
N VAL A 59 8.17 11.04 0.81
CA VAL A 59 7.02 11.96 0.80
C VAL A 59 6.58 12.28 -0.63
N ILE A 60 7.52 12.55 -1.53
CA ILE A 60 7.20 12.84 -2.93
C ILE A 60 6.55 11.61 -3.60
N ASN A 61 7.11 10.41 -3.43
CA ASN A 61 6.52 9.20 -4.00
C ASN A 61 5.13 8.91 -3.45
N GLU A 62 4.89 9.15 -2.16
CA GLU A 62 3.59 8.98 -1.51
C GLU A 62 2.57 10.07 -1.88
N SER A 63 3.01 11.18 -2.47
CA SER A 63 2.12 12.28 -2.90
C SER A 63 1.40 12.01 -4.22
N PHE A 64 1.83 11.05 -4.99
CA PHE A 64 1.22 10.68 -6.27
C PHE A 64 0.53 9.33 -6.19
N LEU A 65 -0.68 9.25 -6.73
CA LEU A 65 -1.49 8.02 -6.72
C LEU A 65 -0.80 6.85 -7.41
N ASP A 66 0.00 7.13 -8.43
CA ASP A 66 0.70 6.11 -9.24
C ASP A 66 1.91 5.49 -8.53
N SER A 67 2.56 6.25 -7.65
CA SER A 67 3.78 5.84 -6.93
C SER A 67 3.54 5.53 -5.45
N ALA A 68 2.38 5.88 -4.89
CA ALA A 68 2.05 5.66 -3.50
C ALA A 68 1.94 4.16 -3.18
N VAL A 69 2.61 3.73 -2.13
CA VAL A 69 2.65 2.33 -1.65
C VAL A 69 1.76 2.14 -0.43
N LEU A 70 1.68 3.16 0.43
CA LEU A 70 0.88 3.09 1.64
C LEU A 70 -0.62 3.16 1.31
N ARG A 71 -1.36 2.10 1.69
CA ARG A 71 -2.79 1.99 1.41
C ARG A 71 -3.60 3.20 1.88
N GLU A 72 -3.24 3.77 3.03
CA GLU A 72 -3.93 4.94 3.59
C GLU A 72 -3.77 6.17 2.71
N ASN A 73 -2.56 6.39 2.19
CA ASN A 73 -2.26 7.49 1.27
C ASN A 73 -2.98 7.29 -0.06
N VAL A 74 -2.94 6.07 -0.62
CA VAL A 74 -3.66 5.72 -1.86
C VAL A 74 -5.16 5.98 -1.71
N VAL A 75 -5.76 5.57 -0.59
CA VAL A 75 -7.20 5.80 -0.31
C VAL A 75 -7.49 7.29 -0.17
N SER A 76 -6.62 8.05 0.50
CA SER A 76 -6.77 9.50 0.67
C SER A 76 -6.71 10.23 -0.67
N LEU A 77 -5.70 9.92 -1.48
CA LEU A 77 -5.54 10.47 -2.83
C LEU A 77 -6.71 10.11 -3.74
N ALA A 78 -7.18 8.85 -3.69
CA ALA A 78 -8.32 8.39 -4.46
C ALA A 78 -9.61 9.14 -4.09
N ARG A 79 -9.80 9.46 -2.82
CA ARG A 79 -10.95 10.29 -2.36
C ARG A 79 -10.92 11.70 -2.90
N ASN A 80 -9.73 12.30 -3.03
CA ASN A 80 -9.58 13.65 -3.59
C ASN A 80 -10.06 13.75 -5.05
N ILE A 81 -9.96 12.65 -5.81
CA ILE A 81 -10.47 12.57 -7.19
C ILE A 81 -11.90 11.99 -7.25
N GLY A 82 -12.59 11.86 -6.11
CA GLY A 82 -13.98 11.40 -6.03
C GLY A 82 -14.17 9.88 -6.03
N TYR A 83 -13.11 9.09 -6.01
CA TYR A 83 -13.20 7.63 -5.92
C TYR A 83 -13.30 7.17 -4.47
N VAL A 84 -14.39 6.48 -4.12
CA VAL A 84 -14.57 5.87 -2.80
C VAL A 84 -14.27 4.37 -2.90
N PRO A 85 -13.14 3.90 -2.37
CA PRO A 85 -12.82 2.48 -2.41
C PRO A 85 -13.81 1.68 -1.57
N ARG A 86 -14.36 0.63 -2.17
CA ARG A 86 -15.27 -0.29 -1.49
C ARG A 86 -14.48 -1.45 -0.90
N SER A 87 -14.94 -1.96 0.24
CA SER A 87 -14.38 -3.19 0.79
C SER A 87 -14.81 -4.39 -0.07
N ARG A 88 -14.11 -5.50 0.08
CA ARG A 88 -14.46 -6.75 -0.58
C ARG A 88 -15.87 -7.17 -0.14
N THR A 89 -16.75 -7.40 -1.10
CA THR A 89 -18.05 -8.01 -0.87
C THR A 89 -17.98 -9.47 -1.24
N ALA A 90 -18.57 -10.32 -0.40
CA ALA A 90 -18.70 -11.73 -0.73
C ALA A 90 -19.60 -11.91 -1.96
N ALA A 91 -19.29 -12.87 -2.80
CA ALA A 91 -20.15 -13.26 -3.88
C ALA A 91 -21.45 -13.85 -3.31
N ARG A 92 -22.58 -13.44 -3.86
CA ARG A 92 -23.89 -14.00 -3.51
C ARG A 92 -24.45 -14.68 -4.75
N ALA A 93 -24.87 -15.93 -4.60
CA ALA A 93 -25.60 -16.64 -5.63
C ALA A 93 -26.94 -17.10 -5.04
N ILE A 94 -28.01 -16.91 -5.78
CA ILE A 94 -29.31 -17.49 -5.46
C ILE A 94 -29.44 -18.74 -6.32
N ILE A 95 -29.46 -19.89 -5.65
CA ILE A 95 -29.62 -21.19 -6.31
C ILE A 95 -31.05 -21.65 -6.02
N SER A 96 -31.87 -21.80 -7.07
CA SER A 96 -33.14 -22.48 -6.97
C SER A 96 -32.96 -23.91 -7.49
N PHE A 97 -33.34 -24.86 -6.70
CA PHE A 97 -33.33 -26.27 -7.09
C PHE A 97 -34.70 -26.88 -6.84
N SER A 98 -35.16 -27.68 -7.77
CA SER A 98 -36.36 -28.48 -7.60
C SER A 98 -35.94 -29.96 -7.50
N ILE A 99 -36.30 -30.59 -6.41
CA ILE A 99 -36.11 -32.03 -6.25
C ILE A 99 -37.43 -32.71 -6.61
N PRO A 100 -37.47 -33.46 -7.69
CA PRO A 100 -38.64 -34.29 -7.95
C PRO A 100 -38.70 -35.37 -6.89
N ILE A 101 -39.57 -35.24 -5.92
CA ILE A 101 -39.89 -36.31 -4.99
C ILE A 101 -40.85 -37.21 -5.76
N ASN A 102 -40.46 -38.48 -5.99
CA ASN A 102 -41.41 -39.48 -6.38
C ASN A 102 -42.47 -39.54 -5.28
N SER A 103 -43.61 -38.90 -5.53
CA SER A 103 -44.69 -38.84 -4.57
C SER A 103 -45.18 -40.24 -4.29
N GLN A 104 -44.87 -40.75 -3.14
CA GLN A 104 -45.79 -41.69 -2.52
C GLN A 104 -47.06 -40.90 -2.24
N SER A 105 -48.11 -41.17 -3.04
CA SER A 105 -49.40 -40.59 -2.81
C SER A 105 -49.87 -40.94 -1.40
N LEU A 106 -49.92 -39.93 -0.54
CA LEU A 106 -50.54 -40.14 0.78
C LEU A 106 -52.04 -40.17 0.56
N THR A 107 -52.62 -41.32 0.61
CA THR A 107 -54.10 -41.49 0.64
C THR A 107 -54.59 -41.17 2.05
N LEU A 108 -55.39 -40.10 2.15
CA LEU A 108 -56.08 -39.84 3.41
C LEU A 108 -57.18 -40.88 3.66
N PRO A 109 -57.66 -41.01 4.92
CA PRO A 109 -58.71 -41.99 5.26
C PRO A 109 -60.03 -41.79 4.55
N ASP A 110 -60.24 -40.64 3.92
CA ASP A 110 -61.42 -40.30 3.08
C ASP A 110 -61.28 -40.69 1.60
N GLY A 111 -60.11 -41.32 1.22
CA GLY A 111 -59.86 -41.74 -0.15
C GLY A 111 -59.31 -40.62 -1.08
N SER A 112 -59.03 -39.41 -0.57
CA SER A 112 -58.42 -38.32 -1.37
C SER A 112 -56.89 -38.44 -1.36
N THR A 113 -56.28 -38.16 -2.52
CA THR A 113 -54.80 -38.14 -2.67
C THR A 113 -54.32 -36.70 -2.73
N VAL A 114 -53.41 -36.34 -1.83
CA VAL A 114 -52.74 -35.03 -1.84
C VAL A 114 -51.36 -35.16 -2.47
N THR A 115 -51.17 -34.50 -3.63
CA THR A 115 -49.87 -34.34 -4.28
C THR A 115 -49.48 -32.89 -4.22
N GLU A 116 -48.62 -32.52 -3.29
CA GLU A 116 -48.02 -31.15 -3.29
C GLU A 116 -46.54 -31.18 -3.69
N PRO A 117 -46.14 -30.31 -4.63
CA PRO A 117 -44.70 -30.15 -4.91
C PRO A 117 -44.04 -29.37 -3.75
N VAL A 118 -43.07 -29.98 -3.08
CA VAL A 118 -42.28 -29.27 -2.07
C VAL A 118 -41.20 -28.46 -2.76
N THR A 119 -41.33 -27.14 -2.70
CA THR A 119 -40.29 -26.23 -3.17
C THR A 119 -39.48 -25.77 -1.99
N ALA A 120 -38.17 -26.12 -1.93
CA ALA A 120 -37.25 -25.65 -0.90
C ALA A 120 -36.34 -24.56 -1.50
N ASN A 121 -36.37 -23.35 -0.96
CA ASN A 121 -35.47 -22.28 -1.31
C ASN A 121 -34.38 -22.17 -0.24
N ALA A 122 -33.12 -22.42 -0.61
CA ALA A 122 -31.98 -22.17 0.25
C ALA A 122 -31.25 -20.90 -0.21
N ILE A 123 -31.03 -19.97 0.71
CA ILE A 123 -30.19 -18.81 0.53
C ILE A 123 -28.89 -19.09 1.26
N LEU A 124 -27.79 -19.20 0.52
CA LEU A 124 -26.41 -19.33 1.04
C LEU A 124 -25.66 -18.01 0.96
#